data_f9d74e64d173f4d6dbd871d15adf79c9
#
_entry.id   f9d74e64d173f4d6dbd871d15adf79c9
#
_cell.length_a   1.000
_cell.length_b   1.000
_cell.length_c   1.000
_cell.angle_alpha   90.00
_cell.angle_beta   90.00
_cell.angle_gamma   90.00
#
_symmetry.space_group_name_H-M   'P 1'
#
loop_
_entity.id
_entity.type
_entity.pdbx_description
1 polymer ?
#
loop_
_entity_poly.entity_id
_entity_poly.type
_entity_poly.pdbx_seq_one_letter_code
_entity_poly.pdbx_strand_id
1 'polypeptide(L)'
;MKNPLQYQSTEYDCGPSSVINAVSFLFEREEIPPELIINVMRFCLDRSGSDGSPGKGGTSCAAMRSLCGWLNEFAAVRKFPIFTRYLSGEKVSMNEDADIVKALRQGGTAVVRLYYDVQHYVLLTGEKDGKIFVFDSYFVDKNFSLENIVIDLDHPFTYNRIVPADSFNRETHDPYALGEIGSREAVLIFKTANK
;
A
#
# COMPACT_ATOMS: atom_id res chain seq x y z
N MET A 1 2.77 -17.34 13.15
CA MET A 1 3.05 -16.13 13.98
C MET A 1 3.06 -14.91 13.07
N LYS A 2 2.34 -13.82 13.41
CA LYS A 2 2.35 -12.55 12.64
C LYS A 2 3.70 -11.84 12.76
N ASN A 3 4.14 -11.26 11.63
CA ASN A 3 5.23 -10.28 11.65
C ASN A 3 4.66 -8.89 11.97
N PRO A 4 5.36 -8.07 12.77
CA PRO A 4 5.07 -6.64 12.81
C PRO A 4 5.31 -6.02 11.43
N LEU A 5 4.53 -5.00 11.10
CA LEU A 5 4.72 -4.24 9.87
C LEU A 5 6.01 -3.42 9.98
N GLN A 6 6.70 -3.26 8.87
CA GLN A 6 8.08 -2.73 8.85
C GLN A 6 8.12 -1.34 8.21
N TYR A 7 8.95 -0.48 8.78
CA TYR A 7 9.31 0.78 8.16
C TYR A 7 10.26 0.56 6.99
N GLN A 8 10.20 1.46 6.00
CA GLN A 8 11.11 1.43 4.85
C GLN A 8 12.57 1.65 5.29
N SER A 9 13.49 1.07 4.54
CA SER A 9 14.92 1.12 4.83
C SER A 9 15.63 2.29 4.17
N THR A 10 15.05 2.84 3.10
CA THR A 10 15.59 3.96 2.33
C THR A 10 14.48 4.95 1.97
N GLU A 11 14.83 6.10 1.42
CA GLU A 11 13.87 7.11 0.94
C GLU A 11 13.03 6.64 -0.28
N TYR A 12 13.36 5.49 -0.88
CA TYR A 12 12.85 5.08 -2.20
C TYR A 12 12.00 3.81 -2.18
N ASP A 13 12.02 3.05 -1.11
CA ASP A 13 11.40 1.70 -1.03
C ASP A 13 10.01 1.68 -0.39
N CYS A 14 9.28 2.80 -0.41
CA CYS A 14 7.88 2.85 0.06
C CYS A 14 6.97 1.86 -0.70
N GLY A 15 7.15 1.71 -2.02
CA GLY A 15 6.38 0.77 -2.84
C GLY A 15 6.54 -0.68 -2.40
N PRO A 16 7.75 -1.27 -2.46
CA PRO A 16 7.99 -2.64 -2.01
C PRO A 16 7.65 -2.84 -0.53
N SER A 17 7.98 -1.88 0.35
CA SER A 17 7.65 -1.97 1.78
C SER A 17 6.14 -2.06 2.00
N SER A 18 5.33 -1.26 1.29
CA SER A 18 3.87 -1.31 1.40
C SER A 18 3.29 -2.64 0.92
N VAL A 19 3.82 -3.23 -0.18
CA VAL A 19 3.36 -4.55 -0.65
C VAL A 19 3.78 -5.67 0.30
N ILE A 20 5.02 -5.66 0.81
CA ILE A 20 5.51 -6.65 1.79
C ILE A 20 4.69 -6.55 3.08
N ASN A 21 4.38 -5.34 3.53
CA ASN A 21 3.52 -5.12 4.70
C ASN A 21 2.09 -5.63 4.46
N ALA A 22 1.52 -5.46 3.25
CA ALA A 22 0.21 -6.02 2.92
C ALA A 22 0.20 -7.55 3.03
N VAL A 23 1.24 -8.22 2.53
CA VAL A 23 1.40 -9.67 2.66
C VAL A 23 1.58 -10.07 4.12
N SER A 24 2.41 -9.35 4.90
CA SER A 24 2.62 -9.60 6.32
C SER A 24 1.36 -9.39 7.17
N PHE A 25 0.50 -8.44 6.76
CA PHE A 25 -0.80 -8.21 7.40
C PHE A 25 -1.78 -9.38 7.14
N LEU A 26 -1.82 -9.89 5.90
CA LEU A 26 -2.79 -10.93 5.50
C LEU A 26 -2.38 -12.34 5.91
N PHE A 27 -1.08 -12.64 5.93
CA PHE A 27 -0.54 -13.98 6.11
C PHE A 27 0.28 -14.12 7.41
N GLU A 28 0.37 -15.33 7.94
CA GLU A 28 1.34 -15.67 8.98
C GLU A 28 2.74 -15.77 8.34
N ARG A 29 3.79 -15.51 9.13
CA ARG A 29 5.17 -15.53 8.64
C ARG A 29 5.55 -16.83 7.94
N GLU A 30 5.08 -17.94 8.49
CA GLU A 30 5.35 -19.29 8.00
C GLU A 30 4.66 -19.62 6.67
N GLU A 31 3.62 -18.85 6.32
CA GLU A 31 2.89 -19.00 5.06
C GLU A 31 3.59 -18.26 3.91
N ILE A 32 4.42 -17.24 4.18
CA ILE A 32 4.98 -16.33 3.17
C ILE A 32 6.19 -16.97 2.48
N PRO A 33 6.11 -17.26 1.16
CA PRO A 33 7.25 -17.79 0.42
C PRO A 33 8.36 -16.74 0.27
N PRO A 34 9.64 -17.08 0.53
CA PRO A 34 10.75 -16.13 0.37
C PRO A 34 10.85 -15.56 -1.04
N GLU A 35 10.52 -16.34 -2.07
CA GLU A 35 10.54 -15.91 -3.47
C GLU A 35 9.55 -14.76 -3.75
N LEU A 36 8.44 -14.67 -3.00
CA LEU A 36 7.49 -13.55 -3.12
C LEU A 36 8.18 -12.23 -2.73
N ILE A 37 8.86 -12.22 -1.59
CA ILE A 37 9.58 -11.03 -1.08
C ILE A 37 10.68 -10.60 -2.07
N ILE A 38 11.47 -11.55 -2.58
CA ILE A 38 12.54 -11.28 -3.55
C ILE A 38 11.97 -10.62 -4.82
N ASN A 39 10.84 -11.13 -5.33
CA ASN A 39 10.25 -10.60 -6.55
C ASN A 39 9.57 -9.24 -6.32
N VAL A 40 8.90 -9.02 -5.19
CA VAL A 40 8.38 -7.68 -4.84
C VAL A 40 9.49 -6.64 -4.91
N MET A 41 10.64 -6.90 -4.29
CA MET A 41 11.79 -5.98 -4.33
C MET A 41 12.32 -5.78 -5.76
N ARG A 42 12.38 -6.83 -6.58
CA ARG A 42 12.85 -6.76 -7.98
C ARG A 42 11.95 -5.95 -8.88
N PHE A 43 10.64 -6.06 -8.72
CA PHE A 43 9.67 -5.30 -9.52
C PHE A 43 9.61 -3.82 -9.14
N CYS A 44 9.67 -3.52 -7.84
CA CYS A 44 9.25 -2.22 -7.30
C CYS A 44 10.35 -1.13 -7.29
N LEU A 45 11.62 -1.45 -7.52
CA LEU A 45 12.69 -0.43 -7.58
C LEU A 45 13.18 -0.27 -9.02
N ASP A 46 12.24 0.00 -9.92
CA ASP A 46 12.47 0.01 -11.38
C ASP A 46 12.96 1.34 -11.94
N ARG A 47 12.87 2.44 -11.16
CA ARG A 47 13.24 3.78 -11.62
C ARG A 47 14.62 4.19 -11.12
N SER A 48 15.40 4.82 -12.00
CA SER A 48 16.64 5.47 -11.61
C SER A 48 16.39 6.87 -11.07
N GLY A 49 17.24 7.31 -10.16
CA GLY A 49 17.28 8.69 -9.69
C GLY A 49 17.70 9.67 -10.80
N SER A 50 17.60 10.96 -10.55
CA SER A 50 18.03 12.01 -11.49
C SER A 50 19.52 11.96 -11.80
N ASP A 51 20.31 11.37 -10.91
CA ASP A 51 21.75 11.11 -11.07
C ASP A 51 22.07 9.79 -11.81
N GLY A 52 21.04 9.06 -12.29
CA GLY A 52 21.18 7.76 -12.94
C GLY A 52 21.34 6.57 -11.95
N SER A 53 21.36 6.80 -10.65
CA SER A 53 21.52 5.75 -9.66
C SER A 53 20.32 4.79 -9.67
N PRO A 54 20.53 3.46 -9.81
CA PRO A 54 19.45 2.48 -9.85
C PRO A 54 18.60 2.51 -8.56
N GLY A 55 17.27 2.39 -8.70
CA GLY A 55 16.33 2.31 -7.59
C GLY A 55 15.99 3.64 -6.90
N LYS A 56 16.79 4.70 -7.08
CA LYS A 56 16.57 6.01 -6.45
C LYS A 56 15.41 6.83 -7.03
N GLY A 57 14.71 6.31 -8.01
CA GLY A 57 13.48 6.90 -8.55
C GLY A 57 12.21 6.24 -7.97
N GLY A 58 12.37 5.28 -7.06
CA GLY A 58 11.28 4.56 -6.43
C GLY A 58 10.55 3.60 -7.38
N THR A 59 9.25 3.44 -7.18
CA THR A 59 8.37 2.50 -7.90
C THR A 59 7.50 3.22 -8.91
N SER A 60 7.48 2.75 -10.16
CA SER A 60 6.56 3.27 -11.19
C SER A 60 5.19 2.58 -11.14
N CYS A 61 4.18 3.25 -11.75
CA CYS A 61 2.85 2.65 -11.96
C CYS A 61 2.93 1.37 -12.82
N ALA A 62 3.85 1.34 -13.77
CA ALA A 62 4.06 0.17 -14.63
C ALA A 62 4.60 -1.02 -13.83
N ALA A 63 5.56 -0.79 -12.95
CA ALA A 63 6.09 -1.80 -12.04
C ALA A 63 5.01 -2.34 -11.11
N MET A 64 4.22 -1.47 -10.48
CA MET A 64 3.15 -1.88 -9.57
C MET A 64 2.07 -2.70 -10.29
N ARG A 65 1.69 -2.30 -11.51
CA ARG A 65 0.76 -3.07 -12.36
C ARG A 65 1.32 -4.44 -12.74
N SER A 66 2.60 -4.50 -13.13
CA SER A 66 3.27 -5.75 -13.49
C SER A 66 3.38 -6.69 -12.30
N LEU A 67 3.70 -6.15 -11.12
CA LEU A 67 3.74 -6.91 -9.88
C LEU A 67 2.35 -7.50 -9.54
N CYS A 68 1.28 -6.72 -9.71
CA CYS A 68 -0.09 -7.20 -9.50
C CYS A 68 -0.41 -8.41 -10.40
N GLY A 69 -0.06 -8.35 -11.69
CA GLY A 69 -0.21 -9.48 -12.62
C GLY A 69 0.63 -10.70 -12.20
N TRP A 70 1.90 -10.47 -11.88
CA TRP A 70 2.80 -11.53 -11.43
C TRP A 70 2.31 -12.23 -10.15
N LEU A 71 1.79 -11.49 -9.18
CA LEU A 71 1.23 -12.06 -7.94
C LEU A 71 0.07 -13.00 -8.22
N ASN A 72 -0.81 -12.67 -9.17
CA ASN A 72 -1.93 -13.53 -9.55
C ASN A 72 -1.46 -14.80 -10.27
N GLU A 73 -0.45 -14.71 -11.15
CA GLU A 73 0.16 -15.88 -11.80
C GLU A 73 0.88 -16.75 -10.78
N PHE A 74 1.65 -16.14 -9.89
CA PHE A 74 2.31 -16.83 -8.77
C PHE A 74 1.30 -17.59 -7.92
N ALA A 75 0.17 -16.95 -7.58
CA ALA A 75 -0.92 -17.57 -6.84
C ALA A 75 -1.46 -18.83 -7.56
N ALA A 76 -1.69 -18.74 -8.86
CA ALA A 76 -2.19 -19.86 -9.65
C ALA A 76 -1.19 -21.03 -9.72
N VAL A 77 0.10 -20.74 -9.96
CA VAL A 77 1.15 -21.77 -10.12
C VAL A 77 1.51 -22.42 -8.79
N ARG A 78 1.65 -21.61 -7.72
CA ARG A 78 2.10 -22.08 -6.39
C ARG A 78 0.95 -22.47 -5.47
N LYS A 79 -0.31 -22.31 -5.91
CA LYS A 79 -1.51 -22.46 -5.07
C LYS A 79 -1.43 -21.61 -3.79
N PHE A 80 -0.80 -20.44 -3.91
CA PHE A 80 -0.72 -19.49 -2.79
C PHE A 80 -2.01 -18.67 -2.73
N PRO A 81 -2.70 -18.60 -1.57
CA PRO A 81 -4.06 -18.05 -1.50
C PRO A 81 -4.06 -16.52 -1.47
N ILE A 82 -3.48 -15.88 -2.49
CA ILE A 82 -3.49 -14.43 -2.70
C ILE A 82 -4.22 -14.09 -3.99
N PHE A 83 -4.95 -12.99 -3.98
CA PHE A 83 -5.55 -12.39 -5.17
C PHE A 83 -5.30 -10.89 -5.15
N THR A 84 -4.94 -10.32 -6.29
CA THR A 84 -4.69 -8.89 -6.42
C THR A 84 -5.49 -8.27 -7.57
N ARG A 85 -5.88 -7.01 -7.41
CA ARG A 85 -6.56 -6.22 -8.44
C ARG A 85 -5.98 -4.81 -8.50
N TYR A 86 -5.48 -4.42 -9.67
CA TYR A 86 -4.99 -3.07 -9.93
C TYR A 86 -6.15 -2.13 -10.26
N LEU A 87 -6.15 -0.96 -9.66
CA LEU A 87 -7.08 0.14 -9.90
C LEU A 87 -6.32 1.38 -10.36
N SER A 88 -6.94 2.20 -11.21
CA SER A 88 -6.40 3.50 -11.63
C SER A 88 -7.51 4.51 -11.94
N GLY A 89 -7.14 5.78 -11.91
CA GLY A 89 -8.05 6.87 -12.27
C GLY A 89 -9.23 6.99 -11.30
N GLU A 90 -10.42 7.18 -11.83
CA GLU A 90 -11.68 7.35 -11.08
C GLU A 90 -12.03 6.20 -10.14
N LYS A 91 -11.51 5.00 -10.40
CA LYS A 91 -11.72 3.82 -9.54
C LYS A 91 -10.97 3.91 -8.21
N VAL A 92 -10.05 4.87 -8.07
CA VAL A 92 -9.26 5.08 -6.87
C VAL A 92 -9.86 6.24 -6.08
N SER A 93 -10.69 5.92 -5.12
CA SER A 93 -11.31 6.86 -4.19
C SER A 93 -11.60 6.18 -2.85
N MET A 94 -11.87 6.99 -1.82
CA MET A 94 -12.29 6.54 -0.49
C MET A 94 -13.77 6.84 -0.22
N ASN A 95 -14.58 7.00 -1.28
CA ASN A 95 -16.02 7.10 -1.15
C ASN A 95 -16.59 5.81 -0.54
N GLU A 96 -17.72 5.90 0.15
CA GLU A 96 -18.30 4.78 0.89
C GLU A 96 -18.51 3.51 0.01
N ASP A 97 -18.91 3.72 -1.24
CA ASP A 97 -19.13 2.66 -2.22
C ASP A 97 -17.91 2.29 -3.07
N ALA A 98 -16.76 2.89 -2.82
CA ALA A 98 -15.55 2.62 -3.60
C ALA A 98 -15.03 1.19 -3.39
N ASP A 99 -14.40 0.65 -4.44
CA ASP A 99 -13.81 -0.69 -4.40
C ASP A 99 -12.77 -0.84 -3.29
N ILE A 100 -12.01 0.21 -2.98
CA ILE A 100 -11.02 0.21 -1.90
C ILE A 100 -11.73 0.02 -0.56
N VAL A 101 -12.74 0.84 -0.27
CA VAL A 101 -13.47 0.77 1.01
C VAL A 101 -14.16 -0.58 1.19
N LYS A 102 -14.77 -1.10 0.10
CA LYS A 102 -15.35 -2.46 0.11
C LYS A 102 -14.31 -3.54 0.38
N ALA A 103 -13.12 -3.43 -0.21
CA ALA A 103 -12.03 -4.37 0.02
C ALA A 103 -11.58 -4.37 1.49
N LEU A 104 -11.39 -3.19 2.09
CA LEU A 104 -11.00 -3.05 3.50
C LEU A 104 -12.06 -3.64 4.45
N ARG A 105 -13.34 -3.39 4.20
CA ARG A 105 -14.47 -3.95 4.98
C ARG A 105 -14.58 -5.47 4.88
N GLN A 106 -14.06 -6.07 3.78
CA GLN A 106 -14.02 -7.52 3.57
C GLN A 106 -12.76 -8.20 4.12
N GLY A 107 -11.91 -7.46 4.84
CA GLY A 107 -10.65 -7.99 5.38
C GLY A 107 -9.50 -8.05 4.37
N GLY A 108 -9.66 -7.45 3.20
CA GLY A 108 -8.55 -7.19 2.27
C GLY A 108 -7.74 -5.97 2.67
N THR A 109 -6.73 -5.67 1.86
CA THR A 109 -5.88 -4.47 2.01
C THR A 109 -5.78 -3.71 0.70
N ALA A 110 -5.29 -2.47 0.76
CA ALA A 110 -4.96 -1.70 -0.43
C ALA A 110 -3.60 -1.03 -0.29
N VAL A 111 -2.72 -1.21 -1.27
CA VAL A 111 -1.52 -0.38 -1.44
C VAL A 111 -1.90 0.76 -2.37
N VAL A 112 -1.77 2.00 -1.89
CA VAL A 112 -2.26 3.19 -2.57
C VAL A 112 -1.14 4.19 -2.75
N ARG A 113 -1.04 4.79 -3.94
CA ARG A 113 -0.16 5.91 -4.19
C ARG A 113 -0.89 7.22 -3.87
N LEU A 114 -0.25 8.05 -3.08
CA LEU A 114 -0.75 9.34 -2.61
C LEU A 114 0.40 10.36 -2.51
N TYR A 115 0.13 11.54 -1.99
CA TYR A 115 1.14 12.55 -1.74
C TYR A 115 1.56 12.58 -0.28
N TYR A 116 2.87 12.74 -0.07
CA TYR A 116 3.52 13.05 1.17
C TYR A 116 4.78 13.87 0.82
N ASP A 117 4.62 15.17 0.57
CA ASP A 117 5.58 16.06 -0.09
C ASP A 117 5.92 15.62 -1.54
N VAL A 118 6.07 14.33 -1.76
CA VAL A 118 6.26 13.66 -3.05
C VAL A 118 5.25 12.51 -3.19
N GLN A 119 5.21 11.89 -4.36
CA GLN A 119 4.42 10.66 -4.54
C GLN A 119 4.95 9.54 -3.65
N HIS A 120 4.07 8.94 -2.88
CA HIS A 120 4.40 7.96 -1.85
C HIS A 120 3.39 6.82 -1.82
N TYR A 121 3.85 5.59 -1.57
CA TYR A 121 2.98 4.43 -1.38
C TYR A 121 2.79 4.13 0.10
N VAL A 122 1.54 3.87 0.47
CA VAL A 122 1.16 3.44 1.81
C VAL A 122 0.26 2.20 1.75
N LEU A 123 0.18 1.48 2.86
CA LEU A 123 -0.73 0.36 3.06
C LEU A 123 -1.98 0.82 3.82
N LEU A 124 -3.16 0.52 3.27
CA LEU A 124 -4.44 0.65 3.98
C LEU A 124 -4.85 -0.73 4.50
N THR A 125 -5.13 -0.82 5.79
CA THR A 125 -5.41 -2.09 6.49
C THR A 125 -6.83 -2.24 6.97
N GLY A 126 -7.62 -1.17 6.98
CA GLY A 126 -9.01 -1.21 7.42
C GLY A 126 -9.71 0.14 7.28
N GLU A 127 -11.02 0.10 7.46
CA GLU A 127 -11.91 1.27 7.50
C GLU A 127 -12.91 1.12 8.64
N LYS A 128 -13.16 2.20 9.36
CA LYS A 128 -14.23 2.27 10.36
C LYS A 128 -14.73 3.71 10.52
N ASP A 129 -16.04 3.89 10.43
CA ASP A 129 -16.71 5.17 10.67
C ASP A 129 -16.11 6.35 9.87
N GLY A 130 -15.82 6.12 8.58
CA GLY A 130 -15.22 7.12 7.69
C GLY A 130 -13.74 7.42 7.97
N LYS A 131 -13.07 6.60 8.77
CA LYS A 131 -11.64 6.67 9.06
C LYS A 131 -10.92 5.47 8.47
N ILE A 132 -9.81 5.74 7.80
CA ILE A 132 -8.95 4.72 7.17
C ILE A 132 -7.77 4.46 8.11
N PHE A 133 -7.52 3.19 8.39
CA PHE A 133 -6.34 2.72 9.09
C PHE A 133 -5.21 2.52 8.09
N VAL A 134 -4.12 3.24 8.29
CA VAL A 134 -2.98 3.29 7.37
C VAL A 134 -1.73 2.81 8.09
N PHE A 135 -0.97 1.95 7.45
CA PHE A 135 0.42 1.74 7.82
C PHE A 135 1.30 2.46 6.79
N ASP A 136 1.87 3.58 7.24
CA ASP A 136 2.84 4.33 6.48
C ASP A 136 4.24 3.84 6.85
N SER A 137 4.97 3.34 5.86
CA SER A 137 6.33 2.83 6.07
C SER A 137 7.36 3.93 6.30
N TYR A 138 7.04 5.19 6.00
CA TYR A 138 7.88 6.33 6.36
C TYR A 138 7.66 6.69 7.83
N PHE A 139 8.70 6.52 8.65
CA PHE A 139 8.58 6.73 10.09
C PHE A 139 8.47 8.21 10.43
N VAL A 140 7.39 8.57 11.11
CA VAL A 140 7.17 9.89 11.69
C VAL A 140 6.55 9.73 13.07
N ASP A 141 7.08 10.41 14.05
CA ASP A 141 6.62 10.40 15.45
C ASP A 141 5.98 11.74 15.89
N LYS A 142 5.97 12.74 15.01
CA LYS A 142 5.40 14.07 15.28
C LYS A 142 4.09 14.26 14.56
N ASN A 143 3.11 14.85 15.26
CA ASN A 143 1.82 15.16 14.67
C ASN A 143 1.95 16.07 13.44
N PHE A 144 1.13 15.79 12.43
CA PHE A 144 0.98 16.66 11.28
C PHE A 144 0.34 18.00 11.68
N SER A 145 0.70 19.07 10.98
CA SER A 145 -0.01 20.36 11.07
C SER A 145 -1.44 20.31 10.52
N LEU A 146 -1.79 19.22 9.82
CA LEU A 146 -3.13 18.98 9.29
C LEU A 146 -4.03 18.40 10.37
N GLU A 147 -5.17 19.04 10.60
CA GLU A 147 -6.19 18.58 11.52
C GLU A 147 -6.72 17.19 11.10
N ASN A 148 -6.93 16.35 12.11
CA ASN A 148 -7.57 15.02 12.01
C ASN A 148 -6.72 13.85 11.48
N ILE A 149 -5.44 14.02 11.18
CA ILE A 149 -4.53 12.89 10.95
C ILE A 149 -3.88 12.53 12.28
N VAL A 150 -4.15 11.31 12.76
CA VAL A 150 -3.63 10.83 14.05
C VAL A 150 -2.49 9.87 13.79
N ILE A 151 -1.35 10.10 14.47
CA ILE A 151 -0.24 9.14 14.58
C ILE A 151 -0.51 8.27 15.79
N ASP A 152 -0.53 6.95 15.60
CA ASP A 152 -0.75 5.97 16.64
C ASP A 152 0.20 4.79 16.44
N LEU A 153 1.28 4.77 17.20
CA LEU A 153 2.38 3.81 17.05
C LEU A 153 2.21 2.52 17.88
N ASP A 154 1.09 2.41 18.61
CA ASP A 154 0.85 1.28 19.51
C ASP A 154 0.28 0.03 18.80
N HIS A 155 0.14 0.09 17.48
CA HIS A 155 -0.46 -0.97 16.66
C HIS A 155 0.50 -1.56 15.60
N PRO A 156 1.66 -2.13 15.99
CA PRO A 156 2.74 -2.51 15.07
C PRO A 156 2.35 -3.61 14.07
N PHE A 157 1.22 -4.28 14.26
CA PHE A 157 0.74 -5.35 13.38
C PHE A 157 -0.35 -4.92 12.41
N THR A 158 -0.84 -3.67 12.52
CA THR A 158 -2.03 -3.25 11.78
C THR A 158 -1.92 -1.87 11.13
N TYR A 159 -1.64 -0.81 11.89
CA TYR A 159 -1.56 0.55 11.38
C TYR A 159 -0.67 1.42 12.26
N ASN A 160 -0.28 2.57 11.76
CA ASN A 160 0.42 3.60 12.53
C ASN A 160 -0.14 5.01 12.27
N ARG A 161 -1.23 5.10 11.46
CA ARG A 161 -1.96 6.35 11.18
C ARG A 161 -3.46 6.07 11.13
N ILE A 162 -4.25 7.05 11.54
CA ILE A 162 -5.69 7.11 11.32
C ILE A 162 -5.98 8.38 10.54
N VAL A 163 -6.54 8.23 9.34
CA VAL A 163 -6.74 9.32 8.37
C VAL A 163 -8.20 9.36 7.95
N PRO A 164 -8.89 10.52 7.99
CA PRO A 164 -10.25 10.62 7.47
C PRO A 164 -10.32 10.27 5.98
N ALA A 165 -11.34 9.53 5.56
CA ALA A 165 -11.54 9.12 4.16
C ALA A 165 -11.56 10.32 3.20
N ASP A 166 -12.18 11.44 3.60
CA ASP A 166 -12.26 12.66 2.79
C ASP A 166 -10.89 13.29 2.52
N SER A 167 -9.92 13.08 3.41
CA SER A 167 -8.56 13.58 3.20
C SER A 167 -7.89 12.97 1.98
N PHE A 168 -8.22 11.72 1.64
CA PHE A 168 -7.68 11.05 0.47
C PHE A 168 -8.25 11.57 -0.85
N ASN A 169 -9.54 11.90 -0.90
CA ASN A 169 -10.22 12.22 -2.17
C ASN A 169 -9.80 13.58 -2.77
N ARG A 170 -9.01 14.37 -2.05
CA ARG A 170 -8.52 15.67 -2.53
C ARG A 170 -7.62 15.54 -3.75
N GLU A 171 -7.73 16.46 -4.69
CA GLU A 171 -6.87 16.59 -5.89
C GLU A 171 -5.64 17.49 -5.63
N THR A 172 -5.34 17.77 -4.37
CA THR A 172 -4.18 18.53 -3.93
C THR A 172 -2.94 17.64 -3.73
N HIS A 173 -1.80 18.24 -3.41
CA HIS A 173 -0.58 17.53 -3.03
C HIS A 173 -0.33 17.55 -1.51
N ASP A 174 -1.38 17.82 -0.74
CA ASP A 174 -1.30 17.75 0.72
C ASP A 174 -1.06 16.29 1.17
N PRO A 175 -0.49 16.09 2.36
CA PRO A 175 -0.29 14.75 2.91
C PRO A 175 -1.57 13.91 2.89
N TYR A 176 -1.43 12.68 2.42
CA TYR A 176 -2.49 11.67 2.20
C TYR A 176 -3.54 12.01 1.14
N ALA A 177 -3.40 13.10 0.38
CA ALA A 177 -4.24 13.35 -0.78
C ALA A 177 -3.85 12.43 -1.95
N LEU A 178 -4.83 11.88 -2.67
CA LEU A 178 -4.62 11.04 -3.85
C LEU A 178 -4.15 11.84 -5.08
N GLY A 179 -4.29 13.17 -5.05
CA GLY A 179 -3.96 14.04 -6.17
C GLY A 179 -4.91 13.91 -7.34
N GLU A 180 -4.46 14.34 -8.51
CA GLU A 180 -5.24 14.38 -9.74
C GLU A 180 -5.77 12.99 -10.12
N ILE A 181 -7.03 12.91 -10.51
CA ILE A 181 -7.72 11.64 -10.80
C ILE A 181 -6.95 10.80 -11.82
N GLY A 182 -6.45 11.40 -12.89
CA GLY A 182 -5.72 10.68 -13.94
C GLY A 182 -4.41 10.01 -13.49
N SER A 183 -3.85 10.45 -12.36
CA SER A 183 -2.59 9.93 -11.80
C SER A 183 -2.79 8.91 -10.67
N ARG A 184 -4.02 8.71 -10.21
CA ARG A 184 -4.32 7.82 -9.08
C ARG A 184 -4.12 6.36 -9.43
N GLU A 185 -3.58 5.61 -8.49
CA GLU A 185 -3.48 4.15 -8.58
C GLU A 185 -3.53 3.47 -7.22
N ALA A 186 -4.00 2.22 -7.23
CA ALA A 186 -4.01 1.35 -6.07
C ALA A 186 -3.93 -0.11 -6.48
N VAL A 187 -3.44 -0.96 -5.58
CA VAL A 187 -3.51 -2.42 -5.69
C VAL A 187 -4.30 -2.96 -4.51
N LEU A 188 -5.43 -3.57 -4.77
CA LEU A 188 -6.18 -4.34 -3.77
C LEU A 188 -5.52 -5.71 -3.62
N ILE A 189 -5.35 -6.17 -2.38
CA ILE A 189 -4.74 -7.47 -2.07
C ILE A 189 -5.62 -8.21 -1.08
N PHE A 190 -5.92 -9.46 -1.38
CA PHE A 190 -6.80 -10.31 -0.59
C PHE A 190 -6.12 -11.64 -0.27
N LYS A 191 -6.35 -12.16 0.93
CA LYS A 191 -6.17 -13.58 1.21
C LYS A 191 -7.43 -14.32 0.79
N THR A 192 -7.30 -15.27 -0.15
CA THR A 192 -8.43 -16.09 -0.60
C THR A 192 -8.57 -17.34 0.28
N ALA A 193 -9.76 -17.94 0.31
CA ALA A 193 -9.90 -19.25 0.94
C ALA A 193 -9.03 -20.29 0.19
N ASN A 194 -8.37 -21.17 0.93
CA ASN A 194 -7.67 -22.30 0.35
C ASN A 194 -8.71 -23.18 -0.39
N LYS A 195 -8.51 -23.35 -1.71
CA LYS A 195 -9.29 -24.30 -2.50
C LYS A 195 -8.74 -25.70 -2.36
#